data_ce19cd503aa1c6b9afef86beca7a4543
#
_entry.id   ce19cd503aa1c6b9afef86beca7a4543
#
_cell.length_a   1.000
_cell.length_b   1.000
_cell.length_c   1.000
_cell.angle_alpha   90.00
_cell.angle_beta   90.00
_cell.angle_gamma   90.00
#
_symmetry.space_group_name_H-M   'P 1'
#
loop_
_entity.id
_entity.type
_entity.pdbx_description
1 polymer ?
#
loop_
_entity_poly.entity_id
_entity_poly.type
_entity_poly.pdbx_seq_one_letter_code
_entity_poly.pdbx_strand_id
1 'polypeptide(L)'
;MTENLIIFNARVVTPVGFSARRGREMEELCIIDDATVEVTGGVITYVGPNRGEERDGYYQRYWHYNARGKCLLPGFVDSHTHFVFGGERAEEFSWRLKGESYMSIMERGGGIVSTVKATRECNFIQLRAKAEGFLKQMSTMGVTTVSYTHLRAHETV
;
A
#
# COMPACT_ATOMS: atom_id res chain seq x y z
N MET A 1 -22.24 -4.04 -5.33
CA MET A 1 -22.18 -4.48 -6.74
C MET A 1 -20.73 -4.30 -7.16
N THR A 2 -20.06 -5.37 -7.58
CA THR A 2 -18.71 -5.28 -8.14
C THR A 2 -18.84 -4.64 -9.51
N GLU A 3 -18.33 -3.43 -9.64
CA GLU A 3 -18.37 -2.68 -10.88
C GLU A 3 -17.37 -3.27 -11.86
N ASN A 4 -17.79 -3.42 -13.12
CA ASN A 4 -16.87 -3.80 -14.18
C ASN A 4 -16.09 -2.56 -14.62
N LEU A 5 -14.80 -2.69 -14.85
CA LEU A 5 -13.90 -1.58 -15.19
C LEU A 5 -13.04 -1.97 -16.39
N ILE A 6 -12.88 -1.06 -17.31
CA ILE A 6 -11.88 -1.12 -18.36
C ILE A 6 -10.93 0.08 -18.22
N ILE A 7 -9.65 -0.19 -18.22
CA ILE A 7 -8.58 0.81 -18.26
C ILE A 7 -7.88 0.66 -19.60
N PHE A 8 -7.81 1.71 -20.37
CA PHE A 8 -7.16 1.72 -21.68
C PHE A 8 -6.14 2.85 -21.80
N ASN A 9 -5.30 2.79 -22.83
CA ASN A 9 -4.16 3.71 -23.05
C ASN A 9 -3.22 3.75 -21.81
N ALA A 10 -3.01 2.61 -21.15
CA ALA A 10 -2.11 2.51 -20.00
C ALA A 10 -0.73 2.00 -20.41
N ARG A 11 0.31 2.42 -19.69
CA ARG A 11 1.59 1.70 -19.66
C ARG A 11 1.56 0.77 -18.46
N VAL A 12 1.27 -0.52 -18.70
CA VAL A 12 1.27 -1.52 -17.63
C VAL A 12 2.69 -1.91 -17.30
N VAL A 13 3.03 -1.89 -16.01
CA VAL A 13 4.32 -2.35 -15.48
C VAL A 13 4.03 -3.35 -14.36
N THR A 14 4.43 -4.60 -14.51
CA THR A 14 4.14 -5.66 -13.54
C THR A 14 5.34 -6.62 -13.41
N PRO A 15 5.51 -7.25 -12.24
CA PRO A 15 6.50 -8.32 -12.08
C PRO A 15 6.25 -9.48 -13.07
N VAL A 16 7.31 -10.19 -13.41
CA VAL A 16 7.25 -11.37 -14.29
C VAL A 16 7.03 -12.65 -13.47
N GLY A 17 6.12 -13.51 -13.92
CA GLY A 17 5.90 -14.84 -13.35
C GLY A 17 4.90 -14.87 -12.19
N PHE A 18 4.74 -16.08 -11.61
CA PHE A 18 3.72 -16.38 -10.58
C PHE A 18 4.31 -16.75 -9.23
N SER A 19 5.64 -16.64 -9.07
CA SER A 19 6.36 -16.94 -7.84
C SER A 19 7.16 -15.73 -7.37
N ALA A 20 7.49 -15.71 -6.08
CA ALA A 20 8.34 -14.68 -5.51
C ALA A 20 9.71 -14.67 -6.18
N ARG A 21 10.15 -13.50 -6.64
CA ARG A 21 11.44 -13.26 -7.25
C ARG A 21 12.45 -12.83 -6.19
N ARG A 22 13.75 -13.14 -6.42
CA ARG A 22 14.83 -12.83 -5.48
C ARG A 22 16.05 -12.28 -6.19
N GLY A 23 16.79 -11.41 -5.53
CA GLY A 23 18.02 -10.85 -6.05
C GLY A 23 17.79 -10.15 -7.40
N ARG A 24 18.60 -10.47 -8.41
CA ARG A 24 18.52 -9.84 -9.74
C ARG A 24 17.23 -10.12 -10.50
N GLU A 25 16.56 -11.21 -10.22
CA GLU A 25 15.26 -11.53 -10.84
C GLU A 25 14.17 -10.49 -10.50
N MET A 26 14.36 -9.73 -9.42
CA MET A 26 13.44 -8.65 -9.06
C MET A 26 13.48 -7.45 -10.01
N GLU A 27 14.53 -7.35 -10.84
CA GLU A 27 14.66 -6.32 -11.88
C GLU A 27 13.88 -6.68 -13.16
N GLU A 28 13.43 -7.94 -13.27
CA GLU A 28 12.66 -8.39 -14.42
C GLU A 28 11.22 -7.91 -14.35
N LEU A 29 10.87 -6.98 -15.24
CA LEU A 29 9.52 -6.42 -15.34
C LEU A 29 8.90 -6.73 -16.69
N CYS A 30 7.63 -7.06 -16.70
CA CYS A 30 6.80 -7.05 -17.90
C CYS A 30 6.26 -5.64 -18.12
N ILE A 31 6.60 -5.02 -19.25
CA ILE A 31 6.13 -3.69 -19.62
C ILE A 31 5.30 -3.82 -20.90
N ILE A 32 4.06 -3.33 -20.86
CA ILE A 32 3.16 -3.32 -22.01
C ILE A 32 2.77 -1.86 -22.23
N ASP A 33 3.33 -1.26 -23.28
CA ASP A 33 2.94 0.08 -23.70
C ASP A 33 1.59 0.04 -24.42
N ASP A 34 0.81 1.09 -24.28
CA ASP A 34 -0.55 1.18 -24.84
C ASP A 34 -1.38 -0.07 -24.55
N ALA A 35 -1.61 -0.31 -23.27
CA ALA A 35 -2.30 -1.49 -22.78
C ALA A 35 -3.76 -1.24 -22.44
N THR A 36 -4.54 -2.34 -22.48
CA THR A 36 -5.88 -2.44 -21.89
C THR A 36 -5.83 -3.40 -20.70
N VAL A 37 -6.51 -3.03 -19.61
CA VAL A 37 -6.80 -3.90 -18.46
C VAL A 37 -8.32 -3.96 -18.27
N GLU A 38 -8.86 -5.18 -18.26
CA GLU A 38 -10.29 -5.43 -18.03
C GLU A 38 -10.49 -6.07 -16.65
N VAL A 39 -11.45 -5.56 -15.90
CA VAL A 39 -11.88 -6.10 -14.61
C VAL A 39 -13.36 -6.44 -14.69
N THR A 40 -13.70 -7.68 -14.44
CA THR A 40 -15.09 -8.16 -14.45
C THR A 40 -15.40 -8.81 -13.11
N GLY A 41 -16.44 -8.33 -12.44
CA GLY A 41 -16.82 -8.87 -11.15
C GLY A 41 -15.73 -8.72 -10.06
N GLY A 42 -14.84 -7.74 -10.19
CA GLY A 42 -13.71 -7.53 -9.27
C GLY A 42 -12.46 -8.37 -9.58
N VAL A 43 -12.47 -9.12 -10.67
CA VAL A 43 -11.33 -9.94 -11.12
C VAL A 43 -10.75 -9.37 -12.40
N ILE A 44 -9.41 -9.31 -12.49
CA ILE A 44 -8.73 -8.94 -13.73
C ILE A 44 -8.89 -10.08 -14.73
N THR A 45 -9.59 -9.81 -15.83
CA THR A 45 -9.89 -10.80 -16.88
C THR A 45 -9.03 -10.64 -18.12
N TYR A 46 -8.41 -9.47 -18.28
CA TYR A 46 -7.48 -9.22 -19.37
C TYR A 46 -6.41 -8.20 -18.98
N VAL A 47 -5.19 -8.46 -19.40
CA VAL A 47 -4.08 -7.51 -19.41
C VAL A 47 -3.29 -7.75 -20.69
N GLY A 48 -3.17 -6.76 -21.54
CA GLY A 48 -2.47 -6.90 -22.82
C GLY A 48 -2.53 -5.66 -23.69
N PRO A 49 -2.12 -5.78 -24.95
CA PRO A 49 -2.17 -4.68 -25.91
C PRO A 49 -3.56 -4.03 -25.97
N ASN A 50 -3.58 -2.73 -26.28
CA ASN A 50 -4.79 -1.95 -26.34
C ASN A 50 -5.80 -2.56 -27.33
N ARG A 51 -7.04 -2.74 -26.85
CA ARG A 51 -8.15 -3.28 -27.65
C ARG A 51 -9.07 -2.19 -28.21
N GLY A 52 -8.75 -0.91 -27.98
CA GLY A 52 -9.60 0.23 -28.32
C GLY A 52 -10.76 0.45 -27.35
N GLU A 53 -11.38 1.62 -27.44
CA GLU A 53 -12.52 2.02 -26.61
C GLU A 53 -13.83 1.37 -27.08
N GLU A 54 -13.90 1.01 -28.36
CA GLU A 54 -15.11 0.51 -29.02
C GLU A 54 -14.92 -0.96 -29.42
N ARG A 55 -15.40 -1.84 -28.59
CA ARG A 55 -15.67 -3.22 -28.98
C ARG A 55 -17.17 -3.49 -28.87
N ASP A 56 -17.86 -3.40 -30.02
CA ASP A 56 -19.19 -3.95 -30.30
C ASP A 56 -20.18 -4.02 -29.11
N GLY A 57 -20.41 -2.91 -28.40
CA GLY A 57 -21.37 -2.86 -27.30
C GLY A 57 -20.98 -3.64 -26.03
N TYR A 58 -19.88 -4.43 -26.08
CA TYR A 58 -19.44 -5.26 -24.94
C TYR A 58 -19.10 -4.42 -23.72
N TYR A 59 -18.44 -3.26 -23.93
CA TYR A 59 -18.00 -2.40 -22.84
C TYR A 59 -19.05 -1.40 -22.35
N GLN A 60 -20.26 -1.36 -22.87
CA GLN A 60 -21.32 -0.44 -22.43
C GLN A 60 -21.68 -0.59 -20.94
N ARG A 61 -21.37 -1.75 -20.33
CA ARG A 61 -21.62 -2.06 -18.93
C ARG A 61 -20.39 -1.88 -18.03
N TYR A 62 -19.28 -1.34 -18.57
CA TYR A 62 -18.03 -1.12 -17.86
C TYR A 62 -17.86 0.36 -17.57
N TRP A 63 -17.22 0.65 -16.45
CA TRP A 63 -16.64 1.96 -16.21
C TRP A 63 -15.38 2.10 -17.07
N HIS A 64 -15.28 3.19 -17.81
CA HIS A 64 -14.17 3.46 -18.71
C HIS A 64 -13.19 4.43 -18.07
N TYR A 65 -11.92 4.04 -17.99
CA TYR A 65 -10.85 4.89 -17.53
C TYR A 65 -9.74 4.99 -18.56
N ASN A 66 -9.54 6.19 -19.10
CA ASN A 66 -8.43 6.47 -20.01
C ASN A 66 -7.20 6.86 -19.18
N ALA A 67 -6.19 6.02 -19.17
CA ALA A 67 -4.95 6.27 -18.44
C ALA A 67 -4.07 7.34 -19.08
N ARG A 68 -4.31 7.69 -20.34
CA ARG A 68 -3.55 8.74 -21.07
C ARG A 68 -2.05 8.52 -21.04
N GLY A 69 -1.59 7.29 -21.23
CA GLY A 69 -0.18 6.90 -21.18
C GLY A 69 0.43 6.83 -19.78
N LYS A 70 -0.35 7.00 -18.72
CA LYS A 70 0.15 6.84 -17.34
C LYS A 70 0.49 5.40 -17.04
N CYS A 71 1.46 5.21 -16.14
CA CYS A 71 1.79 3.89 -15.64
C CYS A 71 0.66 3.32 -14.77
N LEU A 72 0.36 2.04 -15.02
CA LEU A 72 -0.53 1.23 -14.21
C LEU A 72 0.30 0.08 -13.60
N LEU A 73 0.33 0.03 -12.28
CA LEU A 73 1.06 -0.98 -11.52
C LEU A 73 0.08 -1.79 -10.66
N PRO A 74 0.44 -3.03 -10.29
CA PRO A 74 -0.24 -3.71 -9.18
C PRO A 74 -0.22 -2.86 -7.92
N GLY A 75 -1.27 -2.92 -7.11
CA GLY A 75 -1.29 -2.24 -5.82
C GLY A 75 -0.15 -2.71 -4.93
N PHE A 76 0.47 -1.78 -4.21
CA PHE A 76 1.60 -2.11 -3.34
C PHE A 76 1.14 -2.92 -2.12
N VAL A 77 1.99 -3.87 -1.73
CA VAL A 77 1.84 -4.64 -0.50
C VAL A 77 2.86 -4.10 0.52
N ASP A 78 2.37 -3.53 1.59
CA ASP A 78 3.21 -3.14 2.73
C ASP A 78 3.38 -4.36 3.64
N SER A 79 4.56 -4.92 3.64
CA SER A 79 4.88 -6.14 4.39
C SER A 79 5.23 -5.88 5.86
N HIS A 80 5.53 -4.62 6.23
CA HIS A 80 5.91 -4.28 7.59
C HIS A 80 5.60 -2.84 7.93
N THR A 81 4.47 -2.60 8.57
CA THR A 81 4.10 -1.29 9.13
C THR A 81 3.23 -1.43 10.37
N HIS A 82 3.28 -0.44 11.23
CA HIS A 82 2.45 -0.32 12.41
C HIS A 82 1.64 0.96 12.32
N PHE A 83 0.33 0.87 12.13
CA PHE A 83 -0.55 2.03 11.96
C PHE A 83 -1.66 2.15 13.01
N VAL A 84 -1.80 1.15 13.91
CA VAL A 84 -2.74 1.19 15.03
C VAL A 84 -1.98 1.38 16.32
N PHE A 85 -1.75 2.62 16.72
CA PHE A 85 -1.07 2.96 17.96
C PHE A 85 -1.46 4.35 18.46
N GLY A 86 -1.34 4.56 19.78
CA GLY A 86 -1.44 5.86 20.42
C GLY A 86 -0.09 6.55 20.57
N GLY A 87 -0.14 7.87 20.75
CA GLY A 87 1.06 8.68 20.92
C GLY A 87 1.89 8.84 19.64
N GLU A 88 2.94 9.61 19.74
CA GLU A 88 3.94 9.86 18.70
C GLU A 88 5.31 10.02 19.33
N ARG A 89 6.36 9.68 18.58
CA ARG A 89 7.74 9.77 19.04
C ARG A 89 8.59 10.67 18.14
N ALA A 90 7.97 11.72 17.58
CA ALA A 90 8.67 12.64 16.69
C ALA A 90 9.87 13.34 17.39
N GLU A 91 9.74 13.65 18.68
CA GLU A 91 10.82 14.24 19.46
C GLU A 91 12.03 13.30 19.62
N GLU A 92 11.80 12.00 19.74
CA GLU A 92 12.88 11.02 19.84
C GLU A 92 13.74 11.00 18.56
N PHE A 93 13.11 11.24 17.39
CA PHE A 93 13.84 11.38 16.13
C PHE A 93 14.79 12.59 16.17
N SER A 94 14.34 13.72 16.71
CA SER A 94 15.19 14.90 16.91
C SER A 94 16.36 14.64 17.87
N TRP A 95 16.13 13.89 18.93
CA TRP A 95 17.18 13.52 19.88
C TRP A 95 18.23 12.62 19.22
N ARG A 96 17.79 11.64 18.42
CA ARG A 96 18.70 10.79 17.63
C ARG A 96 19.55 11.58 16.64
N LEU A 97 18.97 12.56 15.96
CA LEU A 97 19.72 13.44 15.06
C LEU A 97 20.79 14.28 15.80
N LYS A 98 20.57 14.56 17.10
CA LYS A 98 21.55 15.23 17.96
C LYS A 98 22.60 14.28 18.56
N GLY A 99 22.56 13.00 18.19
CA GLY A 99 23.52 11.99 18.64
C GLY A 99 23.19 11.31 19.96
N GLU A 100 21.98 11.48 20.50
CA GLU A 100 21.58 10.77 21.72
C GLU A 100 21.48 9.27 21.51
N SER A 101 21.95 8.51 22.47
CA SER A 101 21.91 7.07 22.46
C SER A 101 20.49 6.56 22.70
N TYR A 102 20.19 5.35 22.19
CA TYR A 102 18.91 4.69 22.44
C TYR A 102 18.63 4.53 23.94
N MET A 103 19.66 4.21 24.74
CA MET A 103 19.53 4.06 26.19
C MET A 103 19.15 5.37 26.89
N SER A 104 19.76 6.48 26.49
CA SER A 104 19.39 7.81 27.01
C SER A 104 17.92 8.16 26.73
N ILE A 105 17.42 7.82 25.52
CA ILE A 105 16.02 8.03 25.15
C ILE A 105 15.09 7.15 26.01
N MET A 106 15.46 5.89 26.24
CA MET A 106 14.69 4.97 27.09
C MET A 106 14.63 5.42 28.55
N GLU A 107 15.74 5.90 29.12
CA GLU A 107 15.81 6.42 30.49
C GLU A 107 14.90 7.63 30.72
N ARG A 108 14.64 8.41 29.66
CA ARG A 108 13.67 9.53 29.69
C ARG A 108 12.22 9.07 29.50
N GLY A 109 11.96 7.75 29.48
CA GLY A 109 10.62 7.19 29.28
C GLY A 109 10.17 7.13 27.83
N GLY A 110 11.10 7.23 26.86
CA GLY A 110 10.87 7.07 25.45
C GLY A 110 10.85 5.61 24.97
N GLY A 111 10.98 5.41 23.67
CA GLY A 111 11.01 4.10 23.06
C GLY A 111 9.64 3.42 22.99
N ILE A 112 9.65 2.10 22.81
CA ILE A 112 8.44 1.30 22.64
C ILE A 112 7.52 1.37 23.87
N VAL A 113 8.06 1.51 25.07
CA VAL A 113 7.29 1.60 26.32
C VAL A 113 6.38 2.81 26.30
N SER A 114 6.87 3.95 25.81
CA SER A 114 6.08 5.18 25.65
C SER A 114 4.88 4.95 24.71
N THR A 115 5.12 4.32 23.55
CA THR A 115 4.04 3.99 22.60
C THR A 115 3.02 3.03 23.20
N VAL A 116 3.47 1.98 23.91
CA VAL A 116 2.59 1.01 24.56
C VAL A 116 1.70 1.70 25.62
N LYS A 117 2.29 2.57 26.44
CA LYS A 117 1.55 3.34 27.44
C LYS A 117 0.50 4.23 26.79
N ALA A 118 0.91 5.05 25.83
CA ALA A 118 0.01 5.95 25.12
C ALA A 118 -1.11 5.19 24.37
N THR A 119 -0.80 4.01 23.80
CA THR A 119 -1.82 3.18 23.15
C THR A 119 -2.86 2.65 24.12
N ARG A 120 -2.42 2.24 25.34
CA ARG A 120 -3.34 1.76 26.38
C ARG A 120 -4.22 2.86 26.97
N GLU A 121 -3.75 4.10 26.96
CA GLU A 121 -4.48 5.28 27.41
C GLU A 121 -5.48 5.79 26.36
N CYS A 122 -5.32 5.44 25.09
CA CYS A 122 -6.25 5.81 24.02
C CYS A 122 -7.55 5.01 24.11
N ASN A 123 -8.67 5.68 23.86
CA ASN A 123 -9.93 4.99 23.64
C ASN A 123 -10.06 4.47 22.19
N PHE A 124 -11.04 3.60 21.97
CA PHE A 124 -11.29 2.98 20.65
C PHE A 124 -11.49 4.03 19.54
N ILE A 125 -12.24 5.11 19.83
CA ILE A 125 -12.56 6.14 18.82
C ILE A 125 -11.27 6.85 18.36
N GLN A 126 -10.37 7.16 19.29
CA GLN A 126 -9.10 7.83 18.98
C GLN A 126 -8.19 6.91 18.14
N LEU A 127 -8.05 5.64 18.54
CA LEU A 127 -7.23 4.68 17.80
C LEU A 127 -7.78 4.43 16.40
N ARG A 128 -9.11 4.30 16.27
CA ARG A 128 -9.78 4.12 14.98
C ARG A 128 -9.56 5.30 14.06
N ALA A 129 -9.83 6.51 14.53
CA ALA A 129 -9.67 7.72 13.72
C ALA A 129 -8.24 7.89 13.22
N LYS A 130 -7.24 7.61 14.07
CA LYS A 130 -5.82 7.65 13.69
C LYS A 130 -5.48 6.58 12.65
N ALA A 131 -5.93 5.35 12.86
CA ALA A 131 -5.72 4.25 11.92
C ALA A 131 -6.37 4.50 10.56
N GLU A 132 -7.61 5.00 10.53
CA GLU A 132 -8.30 5.39 9.29
C GLU A 132 -7.54 6.50 8.55
N GLY A 133 -6.95 7.46 9.27
CA GLY A 133 -6.10 8.50 8.68
C GLY A 133 -4.86 7.93 7.98
N PHE A 134 -4.16 7.00 8.63
CA PHE A 134 -3.01 6.32 8.04
C PHE A 134 -3.39 5.46 6.85
N LEU A 135 -4.45 4.66 6.96
CA LEU A 135 -4.94 3.82 5.85
C LEU A 135 -5.31 4.66 4.62
N LYS A 136 -5.97 5.81 4.85
CA LYS A 136 -6.28 6.74 3.76
C LYS A 136 -5.01 7.27 3.10
N GLN A 137 -4.01 7.67 3.88
CA GLN A 137 -2.73 8.14 3.36
C GLN A 137 -2.00 7.03 2.58
N MET A 138 -1.93 5.82 3.13
CA MET A 138 -1.33 4.66 2.47
C MET A 138 -2.04 4.35 1.14
N SER A 139 -3.37 4.39 1.12
CA SER A 139 -4.15 4.20 -0.11
C SER A 139 -3.82 5.25 -1.17
N THR A 140 -3.63 6.53 -0.80
CA THR A 140 -3.22 7.57 -1.77
C THR A 140 -1.81 7.37 -2.32
N MET A 141 -0.97 6.61 -1.63
CA MET A 141 0.37 6.20 -2.10
C MET A 141 0.36 4.87 -2.87
N GLY A 142 -0.82 4.29 -3.14
CA GLY A 142 -0.97 3.06 -3.91
C GLY A 142 -0.85 1.77 -3.10
N VAL A 143 -0.79 1.83 -1.77
CA VAL A 143 -0.84 0.63 -0.92
C VAL A 143 -2.26 0.10 -0.88
N THR A 144 -2.45 -1.15 -1.28
CA THR A 144 -3.76 -1.84 -1.31
C THR A 144 -3.85 -2.98 -0.31
N THR A 145 -2.72 -3.44 0.19
CA THR A 145 -2.63 -4.57 1.10
C THR A 145 -1.58 -4.30 2.17
N VAL A 146 -1.92 -4.63 3.41
CA VAL A 146 -0.98 -4.55 4.54
C VAL A 146 -0.89 -5.93 5.19
N SER A 147 0.33 -6.43 5.36
CA SER A 147 0.57 -7.63 6.15
C SER A 147 0.59 -7.27 7.64
N TYR A 148 -0.51 -7.55 8.32
CA TYR A 148 -0.69 -7.19 9.73
C TYR A 148 -1.41 -8.30 10.48
N THR A 149 -0.63 -9.22 11.07
CA THR A 149 -1.19 -10.41 11.73
C THR A 149 -1.37 -10.25 13.23
N HIS A 150 -0.62 -9.38 13.91
CA HIS A 150 -0.70 -9.16 15.35
C HIS A 150 -0.48 -7.69 15.73
N LEU A 151 -1.28 -7.21 16.71
CA LEU A 151 -1.09 -5.91 17.36
C LEU A 151 0.13 -5.85 18.30
N ARG A 152 0.71 -7.00 18.62
CA ARG A 152 1.98 -7.12 19.35
C ARG A 152 3.04 -7.56 18.36
N ALA A 153 3.94 -6.67 18.04
CA ALA A 153 5.17 -7.03 17.35
C ALA A 153 6.00 -7.94 18.26
N HIS A 154 6.24 -9.17 17.84
CA HIS A 154 7.27 -10.04 18.40
C HIS A 154 8.66 -9.68 17.87
N GLU A 155 8.83 -8.48 17.36
CA GLU A 155 10.00 -8.03 16.62
C GLU A 155 11.04 -7.34 17.50
N THR A 156 10.94 -7.50 18.79
CA THR A 156 11.94 -7.01 19.72
C THR A 156 12.75 -8.20 20.25
N VAL A 157 13.65 -8.69 19.45
CA VAL A 157 14.83 -9.40 19.93
C VAL A 157 16.05 -8.75 19.30
#